data_a8bfa3e08a0af9b67365d7ffd15792c1
#
_entry.id   a8bfa3e08a0af9b67365d7ffd15792c1
#
_cell.length_a   1.000
_cell.length_b   1.000
_cell.length_c   1.000
_cell.angle_alpha   90.00
_cell.angle_beta   90.00
_cell.angle_gamma   90.00
#
_symmetry.space_group_name_H-M   'P 1'
#
loop_
_entity.id
_entity.type
_entity.pdbx_description
1 polymer ?
#
loop_
_entity_poly.entity_id
_entity_poly.type
_entity_poly.pdbx_seq_one_letter_code
_entity_poly.pdbx_strand_id
1 'polypeptide(L)'
;MVAYQVGELIEVIAMITLRNLRRHEPHGITVTTPNTPDPAPVEDARQQRTAVYGPPATKPVITVDRLRKAYGPGVGVMDVSFSVNEGEIFGIIGPNGAGKTTTVECISGMRIPDSGVIDVLGLDPQADRAAIRESVGVQLQESALPPMIKVGEVVELFASFYRQPADPDELMDALGLAAKRNTRFMRLSGGLKQRLSIALALIGSPQIAILDELTTGLDPQARRDTWELIEHVRDRGVTVILVTHFMDEAERLCDRVMLIDRGKVAALDTPAGLAERAGGGSHLQFVPSAPFADQVLTVLPEVAEVGHDGQRIRVAGAGDLVSAVIRALGAAGVEARDIQVESATLDDAYVRLIHHAGHDRKEALRP
;
A
#
# COMPACT_ATOMS: atom_id res chain seq x y z
N MET A 1 6.11 -25.25 -8.79
CA MET A 1 5.32 -24.27 -9.56
C MET A 1 6.16 -23.05 -9.96
N VAL A 2 7.07 -22.56 -9.14
CA VAL A 2 8.00 -21.44 -9.47
C VAL A 2 8.95 -21.78 -10.63
N ALA A 3 9.43 -23.01 -10.75
CA ALA A 3 10.31 -23.46 -11.83
C ALA A 3 9.64 -23.43 -13.23
N TYR A 4 8.32 -23.49 -13.29
CA TYR A 4 7.57 -23.45 -14.55
C TYR A 4 7.47 -22.02 -15.12
N GLN A 5 7.29 -21.02 -14.26
CA GLN A 5 7.24 -19.61 -14.67
C GLN A 5 8.60 -19.04 -15.09
N VAL A 6 9.68 -19.50 -14.47
CA VAL A 6 11.05 -19.12 -14.87
C VAL A 6 11.42 -19.74 -16.21
N GLY A 7 10.95 -20.95 -16.50
CA GLY A 7 11.12 -21.60 -17.80
C GLY A 7 10.43 -20.84 -18.93
N GLU A 8 9.18 -20.44 -18.76
CA GLU A 8 8.44 -19.65 -19.76
C GLU A 8 9.06 -18.25 -19.94
N LEU A 9 9.53 -17.60 -18.86
CA LEU A 9 10.20 -16.30 -18.94
C LEU A 9 11.52 -16.41 -19.73
N ILE A 10 12.30 -17.46 -19.51
CA ILE A 10 13.56 -17.72 -20.24
C ILE A 10 13.27 -18.03 -21.73
N GLU A 11 12.23 -18.79 -22.05
CA GLU A 11 11.84 -19.05 -23.44
C GLU A 11 11.32 -17.79 -24.13
N VAL A 12 10.54 -16.95 -23.45
CA VAL A 12 10.09 -15.65 -23.97
C VAL A 12 11.26 -14.70 -24.17
N ILE A 13 12.21 -14.63 -23.25
CA ILE A 13 13.43 -13.83 -23.38
C ILE A 13 14.28 -14.33 -24.56
N ALA A 14 14.46 -15.63 -24.72
CA ALA A 14 15.21 -16.21 -25.83
C ALA A 14 14.52 -15.95 -27.18
N MET A 15 13.20 -16.04 -27.25
CA MET A 15 12.43 -15.82 -28.47
C MET A 15 12.44 -14.34 -28.91
N ILE A 16 12.38 -13.41 -27.95
CA ILE A 16 12.42 -11.96 -28.22
C ILE A 16 13.82 -11.54 -28.64
N THR A 17 14.87 -12.06 -28.00
CA THR A 17 16.29 -11.76 -28.36
C THR A 17 16.59 -12.24 -29.78
N LEU A 18 16.12 -13.41 -30.19
CA LEU A 18 16.29 -13.92 -31.55
C LEU A 18 15.49 -13.14 -32.60
N ARG A 19 14.34 -12.55 -32.21
CA ARG A 19 13.50 -11.76 -33.11
C ARG A 19 14.04 -10.37 -33.35
N ASN A 20 14.71 -9.75 -32.37
CA ASN A 20 15.29 -8.41 -32.47
C ASN A 20 16.63 -8.40 -33.21
N LEU A 21 17.39 -9.49 -33.21
CA LEU A 21 18.61 -9.65 -34.02
C LEU A 21 18.35 -9.68 -35.53
N ARG A 22 17.10 -9.84 -35.97
CA ARG A 22 16.73 -9.84 -37.41
C ARG A 22 16.15 -8.56 -37.94
N ARG A 23 16.14 -7.44 -37.16
CA ARG A 23 15.46 -6.18 -37.52
C ARG A 23 16.35 -4.94 -37.50
N HIS A 24 17.63 -5.05 -37.75
CA HIS A 24 18.47 -3.86 -38.01
C HIS A 24 18.86 -3.77 -39.48
N GLU A 25 18.04 -3.07 -40.26
CA GLU A 25 18.46 -2.30 -41.43
C GLU A 25 17.96 -0.85 -41.31
N PRO A 26 18.78 0.15 -41.70
CA PRO A 26 18.51 1.55 -41.41
C PRO A 26 17.77 2.23 -42.57
N HIS A 27 16.62 2.83 -42.31
CA HIS A 27 16.04 3.84 -43.22
C HIS A 27 15.94 5.18 -42.52
N GLY A 28 16.66 6.15 -43.12
CA GLY A 28 16.64 7.55 -42.72
C GLY A 28 15.32 8.24 -43.06
N ILE A 29 14.79 9.00 -42.12
CA ILE A 29 13.72 9.97 -42.38
C ILE A 29 14.07 11.28 -41.66
N THR A 30 14.15 12.36 -42.45
CA THR A 30 14.36 13.75 -42.04
C THR A 30 13.03 14.27 -41.47
N VAL A 31 13.00 14.78 -40.24
CA VAL A 31 11.83 15.45 -39.67
C VAL A 31 12.17 16.92 -39.40
N THR A 32 11.40 17.80 -40.02
CA THR A 32 11.36 19.25 -39.80
C THR A 32 10.53 19.58 -38.56
N THR A 33 11.08 20.42 -37.68
CA THR A 33 10.42 20.90 -36.45
C THR A 33 9.52 22.10 -36.75
N PRO A 34 8.32 22.19 -36.14
CA PRO A 34 7.60 23.45 -36.01
C PRO A 34 7.82 24.10 -34.62
N ASN A 35 7.91 25.38 -34.70
CA ASN A 35 8.15 26.37 -33.66
C ASN A 35 7.04 26.40 -32.60
N THR A 36 7.40 26.38 -31.31
CA THR A 36 6.48 26.52 -30.17
C THR A 36 6.72 27.85 -29.48
N PRO A 37 5.69 28.62 -29.10
CA PRO A 37 5.86 29.87 -28.36
C PRO A 37 6.00 29.64 -26.84
N ASP A 38 6.76 30.54 -26.22
CA ASP A 38 7.13 30.67 -24.83
C ASP A 38 5.95 30.77 -23.87
N PRO A 39 5.93 30.10 -22.70
CA PRO A 39 4.88 30.29 -21.69
C PRO A 39 5.23 31.45 -20.74
N ALA A 40 4.23 32.31 -20.53
CA ALA A 40 4.24 33.39 -19.55
C ALA A 40 4.22 32.88 -18.09
N PRO A 41 4.70 33.67 -17.09
CA PRO A 41 4.88 33.23 -15.71
C PRO A 41 3.55 33.17 -14.96
N VAL A 42 3.33 32.06 -14.23
CA VAL A 42 2.21 31.90 -13.29
C VAL A 42 2.76 31.91 -11.87
N GLU A 43 2.81 33.11 -11.29
CA GLU A 43 2.86 33.29 -9.84
C GLU A 43 1.44 33.56 -9.32
N ASP A 44 1.17 33.04 -8.11
CA ASP A 44 0.04 33.41 -7.23
C ASP A 44 -1.33 32.76 -7.42
N ALA A 45 -1.46 31.49 -6.99
CA ALA A 45 -2.78 30.88 -6.68
C ALA A 45 -2.75 29.87 -5.49
N ARG A 46 -1.83 30.01 -4.52
CA ARG A 46 -1.70 29.07 -3.39
C ARG A 46 -2.30 29.51 -2.06
N GLN A 47 -3.03 30.62 -2.00
CA GLN A 47 -3.54 31.14 -0.71
C GLN A 47 -5.03 31.47 -0.67
N GLN A 48 -5.93 30.66 -1.23
CA GLN A 48 -7.37 30.77 -0.90
C GLN A 48 -8.13 29.51 -1.26
N ARG A 49 -7.99 28.41 -0.51
CA ARG A 49 -8.97 27.31 -0.48
C ARG A 49 -8.94 26.54 0.83
N THR A 50 -9.32 27.23 1.90
CA THR A 50 -9.77 26.59 3.13
C THR A 50 -11.23 26.98 3.31
N ALA A 51 -12.16 26.20 2.75
CA ALA A 51 -13.55 26.14 3.19
C ALA A 51 -14.32 25.06 2.40
N VAL A 52 -14.80 24.05 3.11
CA VAL A 52 -16.05 23.33 2.83
C VAL A 52 -16.15 22.63 1.46
N TYR A 53 -15.31 21.60 1.26
CA TYR A 53 -15.67 20.47 0.38
C TYR A 53 -15.01 19.23 0.97
N GLY A 54 -15.81 18.19 1.24
CA GLY A 54 -15.29 16.84 1.41
C GLY A 54 -14.42 16.48 0.19
N PRO A 55 -13.49 15.49 0.29
CA PRO A 55 -12.60 15.15 -0.81
C PRO A 55 -13.44 14.95 -2.07
N PRO A 56 -13.02 15.48 -3.25
CA PRO A 56 -13.74 15.27 -4.50
C PRO A 56 -13.93 13.77 -4.67
N ALA A 57 -15.12 13.34 -5.14
CA ALA A 57 -15.40 11.95 -5.44
C ALA A 57 -14.38 11.49 -6.49
N THR A 58 -13.30 10.89 -6.03
CA THR A 58 -12.20 10.38 -6.86
C THR A 58 -12.74 9.20 -7.65
N LYS A 59 -12.50 9.20 -8.98
CA LYS A 59 -12.95 8.13 -9.87
C LYS A 59 -12.22 6.84 -9.49
N PRO A 60 -12.93 5.71 -9.26
CA PRO A 60 -12.26 4.44 -9.03
C PRO A 60 -11.49 4.02 -10.30
N VAL A 61 -10.24 3.63 -10.13
CA VAL A 61 -9.37 3.08 -11.18
C VAL A 61 -9.31 1.56 -11.13
N ILE A 62 -9.69 0.96 -9.99
CA ILE A 62 -9.90 -0.47 -9.84
C ILE A 62 -11.25 -0.70 -9.17
N THR A 63 -12.03 -1.62 -9.71
CA THR A 63 -13.25 -2.13 -9.08
C THR A 63 -13.23 -3.65 -9.11
N VAL A 64 -13.44 -4.25 -7.96
CA VAL A 64 -13.54 -5.70 -7.79
C VAL A 64 -14.89 -6.01 -7.17
N ASP A 65 -15.70 -6.84 -7.83
CA ASP A 65 -17.01 -7.27 -7.36
C ASP A 65 -17.06 -8.79 -7.23
N ARG A 66 -17.29 -9.27 -6.01
CA ARG A 66 -17.46 -10.67 -5.63
C ARG A 66 -16.41 -11.61 -6.21
N LEU A 67 -15.16 -11.18 -6.18
CA LEU A 67 -14.04 -11.98 -6.64
C LEU A 67 -13.95 -13.31 -5.89
N ARG A 68 -13.84 -14.40 -6.65
CA ARG A 68 -13.65 -15.74 -6.11
C ARG A 68 -12.55 -16.48 -6.87
N LYS A 69 -11.66 -17.12 -6.09
CA LYS A 69 -10.64 -18.05 -6.59
C LYS A 69 -10.34 -19.09 -5.54
N ALA A 70 -10.80 -20.32 -5.75
CA ALA A 70 -10.63 -21.43 -4.81
C ALA A 70 -9.50 -22.36 -5.26
N TYR A 71 -8.73 -22.84 -4.28
CA TYR A 71 -7.70 -23.87 -4.46
C TYR A 71 -8.03 -25.18 -3.72
N GLY A 72 -9.13 -25.19 -2.99
CA GLY A 72 -9.63 -26.29 -2.18
C GLY A 72 -10.66 -25.78 -1.18
N PRO A 73 -11.23 -26.65 -0.36
CA PRO A 73 -12.24 -26.26 0.66
C PRO A 73 -11.66 -25.21 1.63
N GLY A 74 -12.22 -24.01 1.58
CA GLY A 74 -11.81 -22.91 2.48
C GLY A 74 -10.45 -22.25 2.19
N VAL A 75 -9.80 -22.59 1.07
CA VAL A 75 -8.49 -22.02 0.67
C VAL A 75 -8.65 -21.17 -0.58
N GLY A 76 -8.22 -19.91 -0.53
CA GLY A 76 -8.25 -18.96 -1.63
C GLY A 76 -9.07 -17.70 -1.32
N VAL A 77 -9.55 -17.04 -2.34
CA VAL A 77 -10.44 -15.87 -2.28
C VAL A 77 -11.87 -16.37 -2.43
N MET A 78 -12.75 -16.03 -1.47
CA MET A 78 -14.10 -16.58 -1.42
C MET A 78 -15.19 -15.60 -1.82
N ASP A 79 -15.03 -14.32 -1.44
CA ASP A 79 -15.96 -13.24 -1.75
C ASP A 79 -15.28 -11.92 -1.38
N VAL A 80 -14.59 -11.30 -2.35
CA VAL A 80 -13.86 -10.06 -2.13
C VAL A 80 -14.38 -8.99 -3.06
N SER A 81 -14.85 -7.88 -2.48
CA SER A 81 -15.34 -6.71 -3.21
C SER A 81 -14.74 -5.45 -2.62
N PHE A 82 -14.18 -4.59 -3.48
CA PHE A 82 -13.62 -3.28 -3.10
C PHE A 82 -13.38 -2.41 -4.32
N SER A 83 -13.04 -1.15 -4.07
CA SER A 83 -12.59 -0.21 -5.10
C SER A 83 -11.35 0.55 -4.66
N VAL A 84 -10.50 0.91 -5.62
CA VAL A 84 -9.30 1.74 -5.43
C VAL A 84 -9.47 3.02 -6.23
N ASN A 85 -9.21 4.16 -5.61
CA ASN A 85 -9.32 5.46 -6.25
C ASN A 85 -8.00 5.88 -6.90
N GLU A 86 -8.09 6.77 -7.88
CA GLU A 86 -6.92 7.33 -8.55
C GLU A 86 -6.03 8.10 -7.56
N GLY A 87 -4.73 7.83 -7.60
CA GLY A 87 -3.70 8.53 -6.82
C GLY A 87 -3.66 8.17 -5.33
N GLU A 88 -4.45 7.17 -4.85
CA GLU A 88 -4.34 6.71 -3.46
C GLU A 88 -3.29 5.61 -3.30
N ILE A 89 -2.77 5.46 -2.08
CA ILE A 89 -2.08 4.26 -1.63
C ILE A 89 -3.11 3.38 -0.92
N PHE A 90 -3.51 2.29 -1.56
CA PHE A 90 -4.49 1.34 -1.04
C PHE A 90 -3.80 0.11 -0.45
N GLY A 91 -3.98 -0.11 0.86
CA GLY A 91 -3.42 -1.25 1.58
C GLY A 91 -4.29 -2.51 1.47
N ILE A 92 -3.68 -3.66 1.17
CA ILE A 92 -4.28 -4.98 1.34
C ILE A 92 -3.51 -5.70 2.43
N ILE A 93 -4.11 -5.82 3.62
CA ILE A 93 -3.49 -6.41 4.80
C ILE A 93 -4.21 -7.67 5.25
N GLY A 94 -3.49 -8.55 5.92
CA GLY A 94 -4.05 -9.80 6.45
C GLY A 94 -2.99 -10.86 6.67
N PRO A 95 -3.35 -11.97 7.32
CA PRO A 95 -2.40 -13.04 7.62
C PRO A 95 -1.96 -13.78 6.35
N ASN A 96 -0.89 -14.58 6.47
CA ASN A 96 -0.45 -15.44 5.38
C ASN A 96 -1.56 -16.43 5.00
N GLY A 97 -1.78 -16.59 3.70
CA GLY A 97 -2.86 -17.45 3.18
C GLY A 97 -4.25 -16.82 3.18
N ALA A 98 -4.42 -15.54 3.58
CA ALA A 98 -5.71 -14.86 3.57
C ALA A 98 -6.27 -14.59 2.17
N GLY A 99 -5.45 -14.68 1.12
CA GLY A 99 -5.86 -14.42 -0.27
C GLY A 99 -5.29 -13.13 -0.87
N LYS A 100 -4.39 -12.42 -0.17
CA LYS A 100 -3.79 -11.14 -0.63
C LYS A 100 -3.14 -11.27 -2.01
N THR A 101 -2.13 -12.12 -2.15
CA THR A 101 -1.41 -12.35 -3.41
C THR A 101 -2.33 -12.84 -4.52
N THR A 102 -3.26 -13.75 -4.22
CA THR A 102 -4.26 -14.21 -5.20
C THR A 102 -5.13 -13.07 -5.72
N THR A 103 -5.53 -12.14 -4.84
CA THR A 103 -6.33 -10.97 -5.21
C THR A 103 -5.56 -10.06 -6.18
N VAL A 104 -4.30 -9.72 -5.87
CA VAL A 104 -3.49 -8.85 -6.75
C VAL A 104 -3.09 -9.55 -8.06
N GLU A 105 -2.86 -10.87 -8.06
CA GLU A 105 -2.64 -11.64 -9.28
C GLU A 105 -3.86 -11.65 -10.21
N CYS A 106 -5.08 -11.66 -9.65
CA CYS A 106 -6.30 -11.54 -10.44
C CYS A 106 -6.46 -10.13 -11.05
N ILE A 107 -6.19 -9.08 -10.27
CA ILE A 107 -6.23 -7.68 -10.71
C ILE A 107 -5.22 -7.42 -11.84
N SER A 108 -4.01 -7.96 -11.72
CA SER A 108 -2.96 -7.81 -12.73
C SER A 108 -3.11 -8.72 -13.96
N GLY A 109 -4.17 -9.55 -14.02
CA GLY A 109 -4.40 -10.48 -15.12
C GLY A 109 -3.49 -11.71 -15.15
N MET A 110 -2.64 -11.88 -14.13
CA MET A 110 -1.76 -13.05 -14.01
C MET A 110 -2.51 -14.33 -13.60
N ARG A 111 -3.68 -14.18 -12.98
CA ARG A 111 -4.50 -15.30 -12.53
C ARG A 111 -5.94 -15.14 -12.98
N ILE A 112 -6.52 -16.24 -13.48
CA ILE A 112 -7.92 -16.27 -13.89
C ILE A 112 -8.78 -16.52 -12.65
N PRO A 113 -9.72 -15.64 -12.28
CA PRO A 113 -10.69 -15.89 -11.23
C PRO A 113 -11.67 -17.00 -11.60
N ASP A 114 -12.28 -17.64 -10.61
CA ASP A 114 -13.34 -18.63 -10.86
C ASP A 114 -14.70 -17.93 -11.09
N SER A 115 -14.90 -16.76 -10.47
CA SER A 115 -16.05 -15.88 -10.68
C SER A 115 -15.79 -14.48 -10.11
N GLY A 116 -16.69 -13.56 -10.37
CA GLY A 116 -16.59 -12.14 -10.00
C GLY A 116 -16.24 -11.28 -11.21
N VAL A 117 -16.29 -9.97 -11.03
CA VAL A 117 -15.97 -8.98 -12.06
C VAL A 117 -14.80 -8.12 -11.56
N ILE A 118 -13.83 -7.90 -12.42
CA ILE A 118 -12.69 -7.02 -12.15
C ILE A 118 -12.62 -6.02 -13.30
N ASP A 119 -12.63 -4.75 -12.95
CA ASP A 119 -12.37 -3.63 -13.87
C ASP A 119 -11.11 -2.91 -13.40
N VAL A 120 -10.16 -2.71 -14.29
CA VAL A 120 -8.92 -1.97 -14.05
C VAL A 120 -8.76 -0.94 -15.14
N LEU A 121 -8.92 0.34 -14.81
CA LEU A 121 -8.86 1.45 -15.78
C LEU A 121 -9.90 1.33 -16.91
N GLY A 122 -11.05 0.70 -16.66
CA GLY A 122 -12.08 0.40 -17.66
C GLY A 122 -11.78 -0.85 -18.51
N LEU A 123 -10.82 -1.68 -18.13
CA LEU A 123 -10.37 -2.88 -18.86
C LEU A 123 -10.63 -4.15 -18.03
N ASP A 124 -10.96 -5.24 -18.73
CA ASP A 124 -10.99 -6.58 -18.12
C ASP A 124 -9.57 -7.17 -18.10
N PRO A 125 -8.98 -7.49 -16.92
CA PRO A 125 -7.62 -8.02 -16.84
C PRO A 125 -7.42 -9.35 -17.58
N GLN A 126 -8.46 -10.10 -17.87
CA GLN A 126 -8.36 -11.35 -18.60
C GLN A 126 -8.50 -11.19 -20.13
N ALA A 127 -9.39 -10.29 -20.57
CA ALA A 127 -9.59 -9.99 -21.97
C ALA A 127 -8.49 -9.06 -22.53
N ASP A 128 -8.10 -8.03 -21.73
CA ASP A 128 -7.25 -6.91 -22.17
C ASP A 128 -5.81 -7.01 -21.64
N ARG A 129 -5.27 -8.21 -21.46
CA ARG A 129 -3.96 -8.48 -20.84
C ARG A 129 -2.81 -7.61 -21.35
N ALA A 130 -2.79 -7.31 -22.65
CA ALA A 130 -1.72 -6.50 -23.24
C ALA A 130 -1.80 -5.04 -22.76
N ALA A 131 -3.00 -4.46 -22.68
CA ALA A 131 -3.21 -3.11 -22.19
C ALA A 131 -2.97 -3.02 -20.67
N ILE A 132 -3.39 -4.03 -19.91
CA ILE A 132 -3.11 -4.11 -18.47
C ILE A 132 -1.61 -4.10 -18.20
N ARG A 133 -0.80 -4.87 -18.95
CA ARG A 133 0.67 -4.90 -18.78
C ARG A 133 1.34 -3.55 -19.05
N GLU A 134 0.80 -2.74 -19.95
CA GLU A 134 1.33 -1.40 -20.22
C GLU A 134 0.94 -0.39 -19.11
N SER A 135 -0.18 -0.62 -18.40
CA SER A 135 -0.75 0.32 -17.44
C SER A 135 -0.52 -0.05 -15.97
N VAL A 136 -0.21 -1.31 -15.69
CA VAL A 136 -0.05 -1.86 -14.34
C VAL A 136 1.35 -2.42 -14.17
N GLY A 137 2.14 -1.76 -13.33
CA GLY A 137 3.44 -2.26 -12.89
C GLY A 137 3.28 -3.20 -11.69
N VAL A 138 3.94 -4.35 -11.71
CA VAL A 138 3.81 -5.32 -10.63
C VAL A 138 5.19 -5.72 -10.13
N GLN A 139 5.40 -5.53 -8.83
CA GLN A 139 6.50 -6.12 -8.09
C GLN A 139 5.94 -7.26 -7.24
N LEU A 140 6.37 -8.47 -7.52
CA LEU A 140 5.98 -9.67 -6.77
C LEU A 140 7.03 -10.02 -5.73
N GLN A 141 6.60 -10.76 -4.70
CA GLN A 141 7.39 -11.16 -3.53
C GLN A 141 8.72 -11.84 -3.87
N GLU A 142 8.80 -12.61 -4.97
CA GLU A 142 10.02 -13.28 -5.41
C GLU A 142 10.43 -12.83 -6.83
N SER A 143 11.27 -11.80 -6.91
CA SER A 143 11.94 -11.45 -8.17
C SER A 143 13.20 -12.33 -8.33
N ALA A 144 13.06 -13.48 -8.95
CA ALA A 144 14.19 -14.38 -9.26
C ALA A 144 15.01 -13.85 -10.45
N LEU A 145 15.71 -12.73 -10.24
CA LEU A 145 16.63 -12.20 -11.26
C LEU A 145 17.92 -13.06 -11.31
N PRO A 146 18.51 -13.26 -12.50
CA PRO A 146 19.79 -13.97 -12.65
C PRO A 146 20.86 -13.32 -11.75
N PRO A 147 21.58 -14.07 -10.90
CA PRO A 147 22.51 -13.52 -9.93
C PRO A 147 23.62 -12.66 -10.52
N MET A 148 24.00 -12.93 -11.76
CA MET A 148 25.13 -12.30 -12.45
C MET A 148 24.73 -11.08 -13.28
N ILE A 149 23.42 -10.85 -13.51
CA ILE A 149 22.94 -9.70 -14.28
C ILE A 149 23.28 -8.39 -13.55
N LYS A 150 23.67 -7.36 -14.30
CA LYS A 150 23.93 -6.03 -13.73
C LYS A 150 22.63 -5.23 -13.63
N VAL A 151 22.61 -4.26 -12.70
CA VAL A 151 21.47 -3.36 -12.49
C VAL A 151 21.05 -2.67 -13.79
N GLY A 152 21.98 -2.05 -14.52
CA GLY A 152 21.66 -1.39 -15.77
C GLY A 152 21.14 -2.34 -16.84
N GLU A 153 21.75 -3.53 -16.97
CA GLU A 153 21.33 -4.54 -17.93
C GLU A 153 19.88 -5.00 -17.71
N VAL A 154 19.47 -5.20 -16.46
CA VAL A 154 18.09 -5.64 -16.18
C VAL A 154 17.08 -4.50 -16.34
N VAL A 155 17.42 -3.25 -15.98
CA VAL A 155 16.52 -2.11 -16.17
C VAL A 155 16.31 -1.85 -17.67
N GLU A 156 17.38 -1.85 -18.49
CA GLU A 156 17.29 -1.73 -19.94
C GLU A 156 16.51 -2.87 -20.58
N LEU A 157 16.71 -4.11 -20.12
CA LEU A 157 15.96 -5.28 -20.59
C LEU A 157 14.47 -5.09 -20.33
N PHE A 158 14.08 -4.70 -19.11
CA PHE A 158 12.67 -4.49 -18.79
C PHE A 158 12.07 -3.30 -19.56
N ALA A 159 12.82 -2.21 -19.75
CA ALA A 159 12.40 -1.09 -20.58
C ALA A 159 12.04 -1.54 -22.01
N SER A 160 12.79 -2.51 -22.57
CA SER A 160 12.55 -3.02 -23.92
C SER A 160 11.21 -3.76 -24.10
N PHE A 161 10.52 -4.13 -23.03
CA PHE A 161 9.21 -4.79 -23.08
C PHE A 161 8.04 -3.83 -23.26
N TYR A 162 8.25 -2.53 -23.00
CA TYR A 162 7.22 -1.50 -23.04
C TYR A 162 7.35 -0.61 -24.29
N ARG A 163 6.23 -0.07 -24.74
CA ARG A 163 6.21 0.84 -25.91
C ARG A 163 6.75 2.22 -25.58
N GLN A 164 6.45 2.71 -24.39
CA GLN A 164 6.85 4.02 -23.88
C GLN A 164 7.39 3.87 -22.45
N PRO A 165 8.57 3.25 -22.28
CA PRO A 165 9.17 3.11 -20.97
C PRO A 165 9.61 4.47 -20.41
N ALA A 166 9.75 4.55 -19.09
CA ALA A 166 10.50 5.62 -18.45
C ALA A 166 11.97 5.57 -18.91
N ASP A 167 12.64 6.70 -18.86
CA ASP A 167 14.10 6.73 -19.10
C ASP A 167 14.82 5.90 -18.03
N PRO A 168 15.59 4.86 -18.40
CA PRO A 168 16.28 3.99 -17.45
C PRO A 168 17.26 4.73 -16.54
N ASP A 169 17.95 5.76 -17.06
CA ASP A 169 18.95 6.51 -16.29
C ASP A 169 18.27 7.45 -15.29
N GLU A 170 17.24 8.18 -15.70
CA GLU A 170 16.44 9.03 -14.82
C GLU A 170 15.77 8.21 -13.72
N LEU A 171 15.24 7.02 -14.05
CA LEU A 171 14.62 6.13 -13.08
C LEU A 171 15.63 5.58 -12.08
N MET A 172 16.82 5.16 -12.55
CA MET A 172 17.89 4.70 -11.66
C MET A 172 18.40 5.81 -10.75
N ASP A 173 18.51 7.05 -11.24
CA ASP A 173 18.88 8.20 -10.42
C ASP A 173 17.84 8.48 -9.34
N ALA A 174 16.56 8.55 -9.72
CA ALA A 174 15.45 8.77 -8.79
C ALA A 174 15.36 7.74 -7.66
N LEU A 175 15.80 6.49 -7.95
CA LEU A 175 15.77 5.38 -6.99
C LEU A 175 17.12 5.15 -6.28
N GLY A 176 18.13 6.02 -6.52
CA GLY A 176 19.46 5.90 -5.93
C GLY A 176 20.24 4.67 -6.39
N LEU A 177 19.98 4.19 -7.61
CA LEU A 177 20.62 3.03 -8.23
C LEU A 177 21.73 3.38 -9.21
N ALA A 178 21.88 4.64 -9.63
CA ALA A 178 22.82 5.06 -10.66
C ALA A 178 24.27 4.63 -10.39
N ALA A 179 24.76 4.86 -9.17
CA ALA A 179 26.11 4.42 -8.76
C ALA A 179 26.29 2.88 -8.75
N LYS A 180 25.20 2.13 -8.89
CA LYS A 180 25.17 0.67 -8.90
C LYS A 180 24.90 0.06 -10.28
N ARG A 181 24.80 0.89 -11.34
CA ARG A 181 24.50 0.44 -12.72
C ARG A 181 25.29 -0.80 -13.15
N ASN A 182 26.60 -0.85 -12.85
CA ASN A 182 27.49 -1.94 -13.21
C ASN A 182 27.62 -3.02 -12.12
N THR A 183 26.86 -2.92 -11.02
CA THR A 183 26.89 -3.89 -9.92
C THR A 183 26.01 -5.09 -10.25
N ARG A 184 26.48 -6.30 -10.01
CA ARG A 184 25.72 -7.54 -10.21
C ARG A 184 24.63 -7.66 -9.14
N PHE A 185 23.45 -8.20 -9.50
CA PHE A 185 22.31 -8.38 -8.61
C PHE A 185 22.68 -9.09 -7.29
N MET A 186 23.46 -10.16 -7.37
CA MET A 186 23.89 -10.91 -6.18
C MET A 186 24.71 -10.10 -5.17
N ARG A 187 25.30 -8.98 -5.59
CA ARG A 187 26.15 -8.12 -4.74
C ARG A 187 25.39 -6.93 -4.16
N LEU A 188 24.11 -6.80 -4.45
CA LEU A 188 23.27 -5.74 -3.89
C LEU A 188 22.88 -6.10 -2.45
N SER A 189 22.82 -5.07 -1.59
CA SER A 189 22.16 -5.19 -0.28
C SER A 189 20.65 -5.42 -0.45
N GLY A 190 19.98 -5.87 0.62
CA GLY A 190 18.52 -6.08 0.60
C GLY A 190 17.76 -4.83 0.14
N GLY A 191 18.07 -3.67 0.71
CA GLY A 191 17.43 -2.41 0.32
C GLY A 191 17.68 -2.01 -1.14
N LEU A 192 18.89 -2.26 -1.68
CA LEU A 192 19.18 -2.00 -3.10
C LEU A 192 18.47 -2.99 -4.03
N LYS A 193 18.31 -4.25 -3.63
CA LYS A 193 17.48 -5.21 -4.37
C LYS A 193 16.03 -4.77 -4.42
N GLN A 194 15.52 -4.24 -3.31
CA GLN A 194 14.17 -3.73 -3.20
C GLN A 194 13.95 -2.50 -4.08
N ARG A 195 14.86 -1.52 -4.05
CA ARG A 195 14.82 -0.37 -4.95
C ARG A 195 14.86 -0.79 -6.42
N LEU A 196 15.64 -1.81 -6.76
CA LEU A 196 15.66 -2.37 -8.12
C LEU A 196 14.31 -3.02 -8.48
N SER A 197 13.70 -3.79 -7.58
CA SER A 197 12.36 -4.38 -7.82
C SER A 197 11.31 -3.31 -8.07
N ILE A 198 11.35 -2.20 -7.33
CA ILE A 198 10.47 -1.03 -7.56
C ILE A 198 10.78 -0.39 -8.93
N ALA A 199 12.07 -0.23 -9.28
CA ALA A 199 12.45 0.28 -10.60
C ALA A 199 11.83 -0.55 -11.73
N LEU A 200 11.90 -1.88 -11.63
CA LEU A 200 11.36 -2.78 -12.64
C LEU A 200 9.83 -2.72 -12.73
N ALA A 201 9.13 -2.48 -11.62
CA ALA A 201 7.69 -2.25 -11.62
C ALA A 201 7.30 -0.91 -12.26
N LEU A 202 8.15 0.11 -12.13
CA LEU A 202 7.87 1.46 -12.61
C LEU A 202 8.40 1.77 -14.02
N ILE A 203 9.27 0.93 -14.58
CA ILE A 203 9.94 1.19 -15.86
C ILE A 203 8.96 1.35 -17.03
N GLY A 204 7.78 0.72 -16.96
CA GLY A 204 6.71 0.88 -17.94
C GLY A 204 5.92 2.18 -17.84
N SER A 205 6.28 3.12 -16.96
CA SER A 205 5.49 4.32 -16.65
C SER A 205 4.03 4.00 -16.30
N PRO A 206 3.76 3.08 -15.37
CA PRO A 206 2.42 2.58 -15.12
C PRO A 206 1.54 3.64 -14.42
N GLN A 207 0.22 3.56 -14.64
CA GLN A 207 -0.77 4.32 -13.88
C GLN A 207 -1.05 3.70 -12.51
N ILE A 208 -0.86 2.39 -12.38
CA ILE A 208 -1.05 1.62 -11.13
C ILE A 208 0.21 0.81 -10.86
N ALA A 209 0.72 0.87 -9.64
CA ALA A 209 1.83 0.04 -9.17
C ALA A 209 1.33 -0.92 -8.07
N ILE A 210 1.55 -2.22 -8.23
CA ILE A 210 1.26 -3.24 -7.23
C ILE A 210 2.59 -3.65 -6.59
N LEU A 211 2.68 -3.46 -5.28
CA LEU A 211 3.89 -3.66 -4.49
C LEU A 211 3.60 -4.68 -3.38
N ASP A 212 4.16 -5.89 -3.50
CA ASP A 212 3.87 -7.01 -2.58
C ASP A 212 5.05 -7.28 -1.63
N GLU A 213 4.79 -7.10 -0.31
CA GLU A 213 5.72 -7.37 0.80
C GLU A 213 7.11 -6.74 0.66
N LEU A 214 7.16 -5.48 0.24
CA LEU A 214 8.40 -4.77 -0.10
C LEU A 214 9.41 -4.65 1.03
N THR A 215 8.96 -4.53 2.27
CA THR A 215 9.84 -4.21 3.41
C THR A 215 10.26 -5.42 4.22
N THR A 216 9.84 -6.61 3.81
CA THR A 216 10.18 -7.87 4.49
C THR A 216 11.69 -8.10 4.48
N GLY A 217 12.28 -8.29 5.68
CA GLY A 217 13.70 -8.54 5.85
C GLY A 217 14.62 -7.32 5.72
N LEU A 218 14.07 -6.11 5.58
CA LEU A 218 14.84 -4.88 5.62
C LEU A 218 15.14 -4.44 7.06
N ASP A 219 16.29 -3.82 7.25
CA ASP A 219 16.58 -3.09 8.48
C ASP A 219 15.69 -1.84 8.62
N PRO A 220 15.54 -1.26 9.85
CA PRO A 220 14.63 -0.14 10.07
C PRO A 220 14.92 1.10 9.23
N GLN A 221 16.18 1.35 8.85
CA GLN A 221 16.51 2.51 8.02
C GLN A 221 16.12 2.25 6.56
N ALA A 222 16.48 1.09 6.01
CA ALA A 222 16.10 0.69 4.65
C ALA A 222 14.57 0.64 4.48
N ARG A 223 13.82 0.27 5.54
CA ARG A 223 12.36 0.31 5.54
C ARG A 223 11.83 1.74 5.41
N ARG A 224 12.33 2.68 6.22
CA ARG A 224 11.95 4.11 6.13
C ARG A 224 12.25 4.70 4.75
N ASP A 225 13.45 4.43 4.23
CA ASP A 225 13.85 4.88 2.88
C ASP A 225 12.92 4.33 1.79
N THR A 226 12.42 3.10 1.97
CA THR A 226 11.45 2.48 1.05
C THR A 226 10.08 3.15 1.15
N TRP A 227 9.63 3.50 2.35
CA TRP A 227 8.38 4.23 2.55
C TRP A 227 8.39 5.61 1.87
N GLU A 228 9.45 6.38 2.06
CA GLU A 228 9.63 7.67 1.37
C GLU A 228 9.60 7.51 -0.15
N LEU A 229 10.17 6.42 -0.66
CA LEU A 229 10.14 6.12 -2.08
C LEU A 229 8.72 5.84 -2.58
N ILE A 230 7.91 5.07 -1.84
CA ILE A 230 6.51 4.78 -2.18
C ILE A 230 5.68 6.08 -2.19
N GLU A 231 5.87 6.96 -1.19
CA GLU A 231 5.23 8.27 -1.15
C GLU A 231 5.59 9.10 -2.41
N HIS A 232 6.85 9.13 -2.81
CA HIS A 232 7.28 9.84 -4.03
C HIS A 232 6.65 9.25 -5.31
N VAL A 233 6.46 7.94 -5.37
CA VAL A 233 5.77 7.28 -6.51
C VAL A 233 4.32 7.76 -6.60
N ARG A 234 3.59 7.78 -5.47
CA ARG A 234 2.23 8.32 -5.40
C ARG A 234 2.19 9.81 -5.80
N ASP A 235 3.11 10.62 -5.28
CA ASP A 235 3.16 12.07 -5.53
C ASP A 235 3.40 12.41 -7.01
N ARG A 236 3.90 11.45 -7.80
CA ARG A 236 3.98 11.53 -9.26
C ARG A 236 2.68 11.12 -9.97
N GLY A 237 1.61 10.84 -9.23
CA GLY A 237 0.29 10.51 -9.77
C GLY A 237 0.05 9.01 -9.99
N VAL A 238 0.97 8.14 -9.56
CA VAL A 238 0.78 6.68 -9.66
C VAL A 238 -0.11 6.21 -8.51
N THR A 239 -1.17 5.47 -8.82
CA THR A 239 -1.97 4.76 -7.81
C THR A 239 -1.20 3.55 -7.31
N VAL A 240 -1.12 3.36 -5.99
CA VAL A 240 -0.33 2.27 -5.41
C VAL A 240 -1.24 1.27 -4.69
N ILE A 241 -1.13 -0.02 -5.02
CA ILE A 241 -1.63 -1.10 -4.18
C ILE A 241 -0.46 -1.65 -3.37
N LEU A 242 -0.53 -1.50 -2.06
CA LEU A 242 0.46 -1.99 -1.13
C LEU A 242 -0.06 -3.25 -0.44
N VAL A 243 0.59 -4.39 -0.68
CA VAL A 243 0.29 -5.64 0.03
C VAL A 243 1.32 -5.81 1.14
N THR A 244 0.85 -5.88 2.38
CA THR A 244 1.74 -6.02 3.54
C THR A 244 1.08 -6.82 4.66
N HIS A 245 1.88 -7.33 5.56
CA HIS A 245 1.45 -7.87 6.85
C HIS A 245 1.94 -7.00 8.03
N PHE A 246 2.64 -5.89 7.75
CA PHE A 246 3.11 -4.93 8.74
C PHE A 246 2.08 -3.81 8.91
N MET A 247 1.54 -3.68 10.12
CA MET A 247 0.51 -2.68 10.43
C MET A 247 1.08 -1.26 10.46
N ASP A 248 2.30 -1.08 10.97
CA ASP A 248 3.03 0.19 10.98
C ASP A 248 3.28 0.75 9.57
N GLU A 249 3.53 -0.12 8.59
CA GLU A 249 3.64 0.26 7.18
C GLU A 249 2.30 0.72 6.61
N ALA A 250 1.22 -0.01 6.90
CA ALA A 250 -0.12 0.35 6.45
C ALA A 250 -0.62 1.65 7.09
N GLU A 251 -0.37 1.86 8.39
CA GLU A 251 -0.70 3.12 9.09
C GLU A 251 0.05 4.31 8.51
N ARG A 252 1.32 4.13 8.16
CA ARG A 252 2.18 5.20 7.68
C ARG A 252 1.88 5.63 6.26
N LEU A 253 1.55 4.68 5.38
CA LEU A 253 1.53 4.89 3.93
C LEU A 253 0.12 4.93 3.35
N CYS A 254 -0.81 4.13 3.87
CA CYS A 254 -2.07 3.90 3.19
C CYS A 254 -3.12 4.96 3.52
N ASP A 255 -3.79 5.46 2.48
CA ASP A 255 -4.98 6.31 2.62
C ASP A 255 -6.19 5.49 3.07
N ARG A 256 -6.32 4.28 2.53
CA ARG A 256 -7.34 3.29 2.89
C ARG A 256 -6.75 1.90 2.94
N VAL A 257 -7.32 1.07 3.80
CA VAL A 257 -6.84 -0.30 4.04
C VAL A 257 -8.02 -1.26 3.98
N MET A 258 -7.83 -2.35 3.24
CA MET A 258 -8.69 -3.53 3.25
C MET A 258 -8.04 -4.62 4.08
N LEU A 259 -8.71 -5.01 5.16
CA LEU A 259 -8.35 -6.17 5.94
C LEU A 259 -8.99 -7.41 5.31
N ILE A 260 -8.18 -8.36 4.88
CA ILE A 260 -8.65 -9.64 4.34
C ILE A 260 -8.32 -10.78 5.30
N ASP A 261 -9.31 -11.60 5.62
CA ASP A 261 -9.16 -12.83 6.40
C ASP A 261 -9.91 -13.99 5.73
N ARG A 262 -9.24 -15.14 5.59
CA ARG A 262 -9.81 -16.38 5.02
C ARG A 262 -10.56 -16.15 3.70
N GLY A 263 -10.00 -15.33 2.85
CA GLY A 263 -10.53 -15.03 1.51
C GLY A 263 -11.74 -14.11 1.48
N LYS A 264 -12.02 -13.38 2.56
CA LYS A 264 -13.12 -12.40 2.64
C LYS A 264 -12.63 -11.06 3.18
N VAL A 265 -13.30 -9.99 2.79
CA VAL A 265 -13.08 -8.67 3.38
C VAL A 265 -13.65 -8.67 4.78
N ALA A 266 -12.79 -8.51 5.78
CA ALA A 266 -13.17 -8.38 7.18
C ALA A 266 -13.53 -6.93 7.52
N ALA A 267 -12.77 -5.96 6.98
CA ALA A 267 -13.03 -4.53 7.14
C ALA A 267 -12.35 -3.74 6.01
N LEU A 268 -12.89 -2.55 5.72
CA LEU A 268 -12.32 -1.60 4.76
C LEU A 268 -12.62 -0.19 5.26
N ASP A 269 -11.57 0.59 5.53
CA ASP A 269 -11.64 1.99 5.96
C ASP A 269 -10.25 2.65 5.87
N THR A 270 -10.13 3.90 6.33
CA THR A 270 -8.83 4.49 6.66
C THR A 270 -8.19 3.74 7.84
N PRO A 271 -6.85 3.74 7.98
CA PRO A 271 -6.18 3.13 9.15
C PRO A 271 -6.76 3.63 10.49
N ALA A 272 -6.95 4.94 10.64
CA ALA A 272 -7.57 5.54 11.81
C ALA A 272 -9.02 5.07 12.03
N GLY A 273 -9.83 5.02 10.96
CA GLY A 273 -11.22 4.55 11.03
C GLY A 273 -11.33 3.08 11.45
N LEU A 274 -10.38 2.23 11.03
CA LEU A 274 -10.32 0.83 11.50
C LEU A 274 -9.96 0.75 12.98
N ALA A 275 -8.98 1.54 13.43
CA ALA A 275 -8.58 1.62 14.82
C ALA A 275 -9.75 2.06 15.74
N GLU A 276 -10.50 3.08 15.33
CA GLU A 276 -11.69 3.56 16.06
C GLU A 276 -12.80 2.49 16.13
N ARG A 277 -13.14 1.86 14.99
CA ARG A 277 -14.19 0.84 14.91
C ARG A 277 -13.91 -0.40 15.76
N ALA A 278 -12.66 -0.75 15.92
CA ALA A 278 -12.27 -1.86 16.78
C ALA A 278 -12.47 -1.58 18.27
N GLY A 279 -13.09 -0.45 18.63
CA GLY A 279 -13.27 -0.03 20.01
C GLY A 279 -11.95 0.37 20.66
N GLY A 280 -10.99 0.75 19.85
CA GLY A 280 -9.75 1.35 20.26
C GLY A 280 -10.00 2.78 20.67
N GLY A 281 -10.41 3.00 21.92
CA GLY A 281 -10.40 4.33 22.52
C GLY A 281 -8.97 4.87 22.65
N SER A 282 -8.82 6.16 22.70
CA SER A 282 -7.56 6.77 23.14
C SER A 282 -7.36 6.44 24.62
N HIS A 283 -6.14 6.07 24.96
CA HIS A 283 -5.73 5.91 26.34
C HIS A 283 -4.85 7.11 26.75
N LEU A 284 -5.30 7.84 27.73
CA LEU A 284 -4.55 8.95 28.31
C LEU A 284 -3.99 8.51 29.65
N GLN A 285 -2.69 8.62 29.85
CA GLN A 285 -2.05 8.41 31.14
C GLN A 285 -1.41 9.71 31.60
N PHE A 286 -1.57 10.04 32.88
CA PHE A 286 -0.96 11.25 33.45
C PHE A 286 -0.79 11.11 34.97
N VAL A 287 0.05 11.97 35.54
CA VAL A 287 0.19 12.15 37.00
C VAL A 287 -0.49 13.45 37.37
N PRO A 288 -1.53 13.45 38.23
CA PRO A 288 -2.18 14.66 38.67
C PRO A 288 -1.30 15.43 39.65
N SER A 289 -1.32 16.79 39.59
CA SER A 289 -0.57 17.65 40.50
C SER A 289 -1.14 17.67 41.93
N ALA A 290 -2.39 17.28 42.09
CA ALA A 290 -3.11 17.17 43.36
C ALA A 290 -4.19 16.08 43.28
N PRO A 291 -4.59 15.48 44.43
CA PRO A 291 -5.70 14.55 44.45
C PRO A 291 -7.00 15.20 43.98
N PHE A 292 -7.78 14.48 43.19
CA PHE A 292 -9.12 14.88 42.72
C PHE A 292 -10.09 13.71 42.75
N ALA A 293 -11.39 13.97 42.65
CA ALA A 293 -12.40 12.93 42.60
C ALA A 293 -12.58 12.42 41.15
N ASP A 294 -12.63 11.09 40.96
CA ASP A 294 -12.79 10.47 39.64
C ASP A 294 -14.05 10.93 38.88
N GLN A 295 -15.06 11.43 39.65
CA GLN A 295 -16.27 12.01 39.06
C GLN A 295 -16.00 13.16 38.12
N VAL A 296 -14.89 13.92 38.31
CA VAL A 296 -14.47 14.98 37.38
C VAL A 296 -14.26 14.47 35.97
N LEU A 297 -13.81 13.21 35.82
CA LEU A 297 -13.54 12.58 34.56
C LEU A 297 -14.69 11.64 34.11
N THR A 298 -15.27 10.86 35.01
CA THR A 298 -16.31 9.87 34.68
C THR A 298 -17.64 10.47 34.19
N VAL A 299 -17.87 11.78 34.41
CA VAL A 299 -19.04 12.50 33.88
C VAL A 299 -18.87 12.95 32.44
N LEU A 300 -17.66 12.88 31.88
CA LEU A 300 -17.37 13.28 30.51
C LEU A 300 -17.87 12.23 29.52
N PRO A 301 -18.60 12.61 28.46
CA PRO A 301 -19.10 11.65 27.46
C PRO A 301 -17.98 10.97 26.68
N GLU A 302 -16.80 11.59 26.60
CA GLU A 302 -15.62 11.04 25.95
C GLU A 302 -14.92 9.94 26.77
N VAL A 303 -15.22 9.83 28.08
CA VAL A 303 -14.57 8.91 29.02
C VAL A 303 -15.40 7.66 29.21
N ALA A 304 -14.82 6.51 28.86
CA ALA A 304 -15.41 5.19 29.07
C ALA A 304 -14.97 4.56 30.40
N GLU A 305 -13.69 4.76 30.79
CA GLU A 305 -13.13 4.13 31.98
C GLU A 305 -12.02 5.00 32.58
N VAL A 306 -11.96 5.02 33.93
CA VAL A 306 -10.86 5.65 34.68
C VAL A 306 -10.23 4.59 35.58
N GLY A 307 -8.93 4.38 35.44
CA GLY A 307 -8.14 3.44 36.22
C GLY A 307 -6.98 4.12 36.95
N HIS A 308 -6.50 3.53 38.01
CA HIS A 308 -5.37 4.00 38.82
C HIS A 308 -4.23 3.00 38.78
N ASP A 309 -3.02 3.49 38.53
CA ASP A 309 -1.78 2.72 38.58
C ASP A 309 -0.75 3.48 39.45
N GLY A 310 -0.83 3.26 40.75
CA GLY A 310 -0.07 4.03 41.74
C GLY A 310 -0.44 5.51 41.73
N GLN A 311 0.49 6.38 41.31
CA GLN A 311 0.24 7.80 41.17
C GLN A 311 -0.24 8.21 39.77
N ARG A 312 -0.24 7.28 38.80
CA ARG A 312 -0.72 7.53 37.45
C ARG A 312 -2.21 7.24 37.34
N ILE A 313 -2.89 8.12 36.63
CA ILE A 313 -4.29 7.92 36.23
C ILE A 313 -4.30 7.46 34.78
N ARG A 314 -5.05 6.41 34.49
CA ARG A 314 -5.35 5.95 33.14
C ARG A 314 -6.80 6.28 32.82
N VAL A 315 -7.00 6.95 31.69
CA VAL A 315 -8.35 7.26 31.20
C VAL A 315 -8.48 6.65 29.83
N ALA A 316 -9.45 5.76 29.65
CA ALA A 316 -9.82 5.23 28.36
C ALA A 316 -11.09 5.91 27.85
N GLY A 317 -11.14 6.21 26.57
CA GLY A 317 -12.30 6.87 25.99
C GLY A 317 -12.19 7.05 24.48
N ALA A 318 -13.11 7.79 23.89
CA ALA A 318 -13.19 8.02 22.45
C ALA A 318 -13.36 9.51 22.13
N GLY A 319 -13.21 9.88 20.85
CA GLY A 319 -13.32 11.28 20.43
C GLY A 319 -12.16 12.14 20.91
N ASP A 320 -12.45 13.41 21.24
CA ASP A 320 -11.43 14.35 21.71
C ASP A 320 -11.13 14.19 23.23
N LEU A 321 -10.82 12.96 23.63
CA LEU A 321 -10.58 12.56 25.02
C LEU A 321 -9.55 13.44 25.70
N VAL A 322 -8.43 13.73 25.05
CA VAL A 322 -7.31 14.47 25.62
C VAL A 322 -7.74 15.89 25.98
N SER A 323 -8.37 16.61 25.06
CA SER A 323 -8.84 17.98 25.32
C SER A 323 -9.95 18.03 26.35
N ALA A 324 -10.86 17.04 26.35
CA ALA A 324 -11.93 16.95 27.34
C ALA A 324 -11.38 16.77 28.77
N VAL A 325 -10.46 15.80 28.93
CA VAL A 325 -9.81 15.51 30.21
C VAL A 325 -8.98 16.72 30.72
N ILE A 326 -8.16 17.32 29.84
CA ILE A 326 -7.34 18.50 30.25
C ILE A 326 -8.22 19.66 30.68
N ARG A 327 -9.32 19.95 29.97
CA ARG A 327 -10.27 20.99 30.33
C ARG A 327 -10.93 20.73 31.69
N ALA A 328 -11.37 19.48 31.91
CA ALA A 328 -12.02 19.10 33.16
C ALA A 328 -11.07 19.19 34.37
N LEU A 329 -9.83 18.72 34.22
CA LEU A 329 -8.80 18.85 35.25
C LEU A 329 -8.46 20.29 35.52
N GLY A 330 -8.29 21.14 34.49
CA GLY A 330 -8.04 22.57 34.62
C GLY A 330 -9.17 23.31 35.37
N ALA A 331 -10.45 22.96 35.12
CA ALA A 331 -11.60 23.48 35.84
C ALA A 331 -11.60 23.07 37.34
N ALA A 332 -11.04 21.90 37.66
CA ALA A 332 -10.85 21.40 39.01
C ALA A 332 -9.57 21.91 39.70
N GLY A 333 -8.79 22.78 39.05
CA GLY A 333 -7.51 23.32 39.57
C GLY A 333 -6.39 22.25 39.63
N VAL A 334 -6.48 21.18 38.86
CA VAL A 334 -5.51 20.08 38.80
C VAL A 334 -4.76 20.13 37.46
N GLU A 335 -3.43 20.07 37.52
CA GLU A 335 -2.58 19.97 36.34
C GLU A 335 -2.25 18.50 36.06
N ALA A 336 -2.36 18.12 34.81
CA ALA A 336 -1.86 16.83 34.35
C ALA A 336 -0.35 16.92 34.01
N ARG A 337 0.47 16.08 34.60
CA ARG A 337 1.92 15.99 34.37
C ARG A 337 2.24 14.62 33.75
N ASP A 338 3.39 14.52 33.08
CA ASP A 338 3.84 13.29 32.45
C ASP A 338 2.74 12.66 31.57
N ILE A 339 2.11 13.49 30.74
CA ILE A 339 1.02 13.06 29.85
C ILE A 339 1.57 12.11 28.79
N GLN A 340 0.98 10.92 28.74
CA GLN A 340 1.20 9.95 27.67
C GLN A 340 -0.15 9.67 27.00
N VAL A 341 -0.19 9.78 25.68
CA VAL A 341 -1.38 9.48 24.89
C VAL A 341 -1.05 8.28 24.03
N GLU A 342 -1.78 7.20 24.25
CA GLU A 342 -1.76 6.01 23.41
C GLU A 342 -3.07 6.00 22.62
N SER A 343 -2.99 6.26 21.34
CA SER A 343 -4.12 6.05 20.43
C SER A 343 -4.18 4.57 20.06
N ALA A 344 -5.38 4.05 19.86
CA ALA A 344 -5.52 2.71 19.29
C ALA A 344 -4.81 2.63 17.96
N THR A 345 -4.11 1.54 17.74
CA THR A 345 -3.35 1.27 16.54
C THR A 345 -4.13 0.34 15.59
N LEU A 346 -3.71 0.30 14.34
CA LEU A 346 -4.24 -0.66 13.38
C LEU A 346 -3.93 -2.11 13.83
N ASP A 347 -2.86 -2.33 14.59
CA ASP A 347 -2.53 -3.62 15.20
C ASP A 347 -3.61 -4.05 16.21
N ASP A 348 -4.07 -3.14 17.07
CA ASP A 348 -5.15 -3.41 18.01
C ASP A 348 -6.47 -3.74 17.28
N ALA A 349 -6.75 -2.99 16.21
CA ALA A 349 -7.89 -3.21 15.34
C ALA A 349 -7.82 -4.59 14.67
N TYR A 350 -6.67 -4.93 14.12
CA TYR A 350 -6.42 -6.20 13.47
C TYR A 350 -6.68 -7.39 14.38
N VAL A 351 -6.10 -7.38 15.59
CA VAL A 351 -6.28 -8.44 16.58
C VAL A 351 -7.75 -8.60 16.94
N ARG A 352 -8.48 -7.51 17.19
CA ARG A 352 -9.89 -7.54 17.58
C ARG A 352 -10.80 -8.01 16.44
N LEU A 353 -10.63 -7.46 15.22
CA LEU A 353 -11.48 -7.79 14.07
C LEU A 353 -11.33 -9.26 13.63
N ILE A 354 -10.11 -9.81 13.69
CA ILE A 354 -9.88 -11.23 13.35
C ILE A 354 -10.38 -12.16 14.46
N HIS A 355 -10.21 -11.82 15.75
CA HIS A 355 -10.71 -12.65 16.85
C HIS A 355 -12.23 -12.67 16.92
N HIS A 356 -12.94 -11.58 16.66
CA HIS A 356 -14.41 -11.56 16.65
C HIS A 356 -14.98 -12.39 15.49
N ALA A 357 -14.40 -12.33 14.30
CA ALA A 357 -14.79 -13.21 13.19
C ALA A 357 -14.58 -14.71 13.48
N GLY A 358 -13.74 -15.04 14.46
CA GLY A 358 -13.52 -16.42 14.93
C GLY A 358 -14.50 -16.90 16.03
N HIS A 359 -15.07 -15.98 16.84
CA HIS A 359 -15.98 -16.33 17.93
C HIS A 359 -17.42 -16.55 17.47
N ASP A 360 -17.95 -15.73 16.57
CA ASP A 360 -19.33 -15.89 16.03
C ASP A 360 -19.55 -17.24 15.34
N ARG A 361 -18.48 -17.87 14.83
CA ARG A 361 -18.56 -19.21 14.24
C ARG A 361 -18.55 -20.37 15.25
N LYS A 362 -17.94 -20.19 16.44
CA LYS A 362 -17.99 -21.24 17.49
C LYS A 362 -19.37 -21.34 18.13
N GLU A 363 -20.14 -20.25 18.16
CA GLU A 363 -21.53 -20.27 18.59
C GLU A 363 -22.49 -20.86 17.55
N ALA A 364 -22.26 -20.60 16.26
CA ALA A 364 -23.07 -21.12 15.17
C ALA A 364 -22.85 -22.61 14.86
N LEU A 365 -21.84 -23.26 15.47
CA LEU A 365 -21.51 -24.70 15.32
C LEU A 365 -21.76 -25.51 16.57
N ARG A 366 -22.48 -24.98 17.58
CA ARG A 366 -23.01 -25.79 18.70
C ARG A 366 -24.31 -26.46 18.26
N PRO A 367 -24.37 -27.79 18.31
CA PRO A 367 -25.54 -28.57 17.89
C PRO A 367 -26.75 -28.30 18.77
#